data_dcbab5ef98825c774ea6246173470ae9
#
_entry.id   dcbab5ef98825c774ea6246173470ae9
#
_cell.length_a   1.000
_cell.length_b   1.000
_cell.length_c   1.000
_cell.angle_alpha   90.00
_cell.angle_beta   90.00
_cell.angle_gamma   90.00
#
_symmetry.space_group_name_H-M   'P 1'
#
loop_
_entity.id
_entity.type
_entity.pdbx_description
1 polymer ?
#
loop_
_entity_poly.entity_id
_entity_poly.type
_entity_poly.pdbx_seq_one_letter_code
_entity_poly.pdbx_strand_id
1 'polypeptide(L)'
;MLRRLREDEWPPLREFLSGLRLHGCLWALGVMCAWPVVVGLLVGYPLARSARRPARRIFPSRARHRLVDDDVARTQRRRAWTATVMSLLILAAYGKPEDVDQAQQQFGMRLVITPWLLLLSAPVVVAALFRWSSPTARQAMRPHLKTAGKSALWYVGAFTLVPLLIGAIYYADHHTARNVSQWGPLVLLVPLIWVLLFIAFASGPAVRSAFNTVDVHPALPALLTGALVWEFSAINLAVGGLPPGPPPVQLAALIGGPASVTAVAWWEIHRLRTRYGIRLRG
;
A
#
# COMPACT_ATOMS: atom_id res chain seq x y z
N MET A 1 -24.90 10.10 -3.45
CA MET A 1 -23.80 11.00 -3.13
C MET A 1 -22.51 10.24 -2.76
N LEU A 2 -22.52 9.30 -1.83
CA LEU A 2 -21.32 8.52 -1.40
C LEU A 2 -20.66 7.71 -2.53
N ARG A 3 -21.43 7.19 -3.49
CA ARG A 3 -20.89 6.41 -4.63
C ARG A 3 -20.10 7.29 -5.61
N ARG A 4 -20.56 8.53 -5.86
CA ARG A 4 -19.82 9.52 -6.67
C ARG A 4 -18.50 9.95 -6.01
N LEU A 5 -18.50 10.16 -4.69
CA LEU A 5 -17.27 10.48 -3.95
C LEU A 5 -16.21 9.36 -3.99
N ARG A 6 -16.63 8.13 -4.26
CA ARG A 6 -15.72 6.98 -4.36
C ARG A 6 -15.10 6.81 -5.75
N GLU A 7 -15.82 7.18 -6.81
CA GLU A 7 -15.44 6.89 -8.20
C GLU A 7 -15.03 8.14 -8.97
N ASP A 8 -15.59 9.32 -8.68
CA ASP A 8 -15.35 10.56 -9.41
C ASP A 8 -14.34 11.51 -8.74
N GLU A 9 -13.90 12.51 -9.49
CA GLU A 9 -13.11 13.60 -8.94
C GLU A 9 -13.93 14.35 -7.88
N TRP A 10 -13.31 14.55 -6.71
CA TRP A 10 -13.96 15.29 -5.65
C TRP A 10 -14.33 16.70 -6.14
N PRO A 11 -15.59 17.15 -5.95
CA PRO A 11 -16.00 18.46 -6.37
C PRO A 11 -15.21 19.56 -5.65
N PRO A 12 -15.10 20.76 -6.21
CA PRO A 12 -14.51 21.88 -5.50
C PRO A 12 -15.31 22.18 -4.24
N LEU A 13 -14.64 22.68 -3.21
CA LEU A 13 -15.26 22.95 -1.90
C LEU A 13 -16.49 23.86 -2.00
N ARG A 14 -16.51 24.76 -2.98
CA ARG A 14 -17.64 25.65 -3.29
C ARG A 14 -18.92 24.88 -3.64
N GLU A 15 -18.82 23.84 -4.46
CA GLU A 15 -19.99 23.01 -4.83
C GLU A 15 -20.46 22.16 -3.66
N PHE A 16 -19.55 21.74 -2.78
CA PHE A 16 -19.91 21.02 -1.57
C PHE A 16 -20.66 21.93 -0.58
N LEU A 17 -20.19 23.15 -0.38
CA LEU A 17 -20.80 24.12 0.51
C LEU A 17 -22.12 24.70 -0.04
N SER A 18 -22.24 24.89 -1.36
CA SER A 18 -23.47 25.38 -1.98
C SER A 18 -24.62 24.37 -1.90
N GLY A 19 -24.32 23.07 -1.76
CA GLY A 19 -25.33 22.03 -1.54
C GLY A 19 -25.89 21.97 -0.10
N LEU A 20 -25.21 22.58 0.85
CA LEU A 20 -25.65 22.68 2.26
C LEU A 20 -26.48 23.94 2.46
N ARG A 21 -27.77 23.84 2.16
CA ARG A 21 -28.77 24.92 2.50
C ARG A 21 -29.01 24.92 4.01
N LEU A 22 -28.06 25.38 4.80
CA LEU A 22 -28.22 25.57 6.24
C LEU A 22 -28.67 27.03 6.49
N HIS A 23 -29.66 27.21 7.38
CA HIS A 23 -30.06 28.53 7.84
C HIS A 23 -28.85 29.25 8.49
N GLY A 24 -28.68 30.55 8.22
CA GLY A 24 -27.50 31.31 8.65
C GLY A 24 -27.19 31.22 10.16
N CYS A 25 -28.22 31.06 10.98
CA CYS A 25 -28.08 30.91 12.43
C CYS A 25 -27.42 29.55 12.82
N LEU A 26 -27.78 28.46 12.13
CA LEU A 26 -27.17 27.14 12.32
C LEU A 26 -25.70 27.11 11.82
N TRP A 27 -25.40 27.91 10.79
CA TRP A 27 -24.04 28.10 10.31
C TRP A 27 -23.16 28.82 11.35
N ALA A 28 -23.68 29.91 11.95
CA ALA A 28 -22.93 30.67 12.97
C ALA A 28 -22.67 29.82 14.22
N LEU A 29 -23.69 29.10 14.71
CA LEU A 29 -23.52 28.15 15.83
C LEU A 29 -22.56 26.98 15.49
N GLY A 30 -22.69 26.40 14.31
CA GLY A 30 -21.79 25.33 13.86
C GLY A 30 -20.33 25.78 13.73
N VAL A 31 -20.09 27.00 13.22
CA VAL A 31 -18.74 27.58 13.12
C VAL A 31 -18.18 27.91 14.50
N MET A 32 -18.97 28.41 15.42
CA MET A 32 -18.50 28.73 16.79
C MET A 32 -18.17 27.48 17.61
N CYS A 33 -19.04 26.46 17.57
CA CYS A 33 -18.85 25.25 18.36
C CYS A 33 -17.88 24.24 17.70
N ALA A 34 -17.79 24.22 16.37
CA ALA A 34 -16.98 23.27 15.61
C ALA A 34 -15.80 23.93 14.88
N TRP A 35 -15.32 25.08 15.35
CA TRP A 35 -14.22 25.83 14.75
C TRP A 35 -13.01 24.98 14.34
N PRO A 36 -12.48 24.06 15.17
CA PRO A 36 -11.34 23.22 14.75
C PRO A 36 -11.69 22.30 13.57
N VAL A 37 -12.93 21.79 13.54
CA VAL A 37 -13.43 20.92 12.47
C VAL A 37 -13.60 21.70 11.18
N VAL A 38 -14.13 22.93 11.26
CA VAL A 38 -14.31 23.80 10.09
C VAL A 38 -12.98 24.20 9.49
N VAL A 39 -12.01 24.60 10.31
CA VAL A 39 -10.63 24.92 9.85
C VAL A 39 -9.97 23.67 9.27
N GLY A 40 -10.06 22.52 9.94
CA GLY A 40 -9.55 21.24 9.45
C GLY A 40 -10.14 20.86 8.08
N LEU A 41 -11.44 21.09 7.86
CA LEU A 41 -12.10 20.88 6.57
C LEU A 41 -11.66 21.88 5.50
N LEU A 42 -11.54 23.15 5.85
CA LEU A 42 -11.13 24.21 4.91
C LEU A 42 -9.70 24.04 4.40
N VAL A 43 -8.79 23.60 5.25
CA VAL A 43 -7.38 23.35 4.90
C VAL A 43 -7.17 21.91 4.44
N GLY A 44 -7.73 20.94 5.15
CA GLY A 44 -7.53 19.53 4.90
C GLY A 44 -8.18 19.02 3.60
N TYR A 45 -9.37 19.54 3.25
CA TYR A 45 -10.06 19.12 2.03
C TYR A 45 -9.29 19.50 0.74
N PRO A 46 -8.85 20.75 0.53
CA PRO A 46 -8.04 21.10 -0.63
C PRO A 46 -6.72 20.30 -0.69
N LEU A 47 -6.09 20.08 0.48
CA LEU A 47 -4.86 19.32 0.59
C LEU A 47 -5.10 17.85 0.19
N ALA A 48 -6.15 17.22 0.72
CA ALA A 48 -6.54 15.86 0.38
C ALA A 48 -6.91 15.72 -1.11
N ARG A 49 -7.66 16.68 -1.66
CA ARG A 49 -8.01 16.73 -3.08
C ARG A 49 -6.77 16.86 -3.97
N SER A 50 -5.82 17.71 -3.58
CA SER A 50 -4.57 17.91 -4.32
C SER A 50 -3.68 16.67 -4.31
N ALA A 51 -3.63 15.92 -3.20
CA ALA A 51 -2.90 14.68 -3.06
C ALA A 51 -3.56 13.50 -3.80
N ARG A 52 -4.89 13.45 -3.83
CA ARG A 52 -5.65 12.40 -4.51
C ARG A 52 -5.51 12.42 -6.03
N ARG A 53 -5.40 13.62 -6.63
CA ARG A 53 -5.26 13.77 -8.10
C ARG A 53 -4.03 13.05 -8.66
N PRO A 54 -2.80 13.30 -8.19
CA PRO A 54 -1.62 12.58 -8.66
C PRO A 54 -1.68 11.08 -8.32
N ALA A 55 -2.22 10.70 -7.14
CA ALA A 55 -2.40 9.29 -6.79
C ALA A 55 -3.23 8.53 -7.83
N ARG A 56 -4.35 9.12 -8.31
CA ARG A 56 -5.19 8.52 -9.36
C ARG A 56 -4.59 8.59 -10.76
N ARG A 57 -3.76 9.60 -11.05
CA ARG A 57 -3.06 9.69 -12.34
C ARG A 57 -1.96 8.64 -12.47
N ILE A 58 -1.23 8.40 -11.39
CA ILE A 58 -0.14 7.42 -11.34
C ILE A 58 -0.70 5.99 -11.27
N PHE A 59 -1.77 5.80 -10.51
CA PHE A 59 -2.46 4.52 -10.33
C PHE A 59 -3.90 4.61 -10.83
N PRO A 60 -4.12 4.65 -12.16
CA PRO A 60 -5.46 4.72 -12.71
C PRO A 60 -6.25 3.47 -12.32
N SER A 61 -7.48 3.67 -11.85
CA SER A 61 -8.41 2.56 -11.59
C SER A 61 -8.92 1.99 -12.91
N ARG A 62 -8.06 1.32 -13.66
CA ARG A 62 -8.41 0.61 -14.89
C ARG A 62 -9.19 -0.65 -14.55
N ALA A 63 -10.41 -0.49 -14.08
CA ALA A 63 -11.30 -1.60 -13.73
C ALA A 63 -11.68 -2.48 -14.94
N ARG A 64 -11.40 -2.04 -16.16
CA ARG A 64 -11.90 -2.66 -17.39
C ARG A 64 -11.10 -3.87 -17.91
N HIS A 65 -9.86 -4.08 -17.47
CA HIS A 65 -9.01 -5.13 -18.03
C HIS A 65 -8.54 -6.16 -17.01
N ARG A 66 -9.09 -6.15 -15.79
CA ARG A 66 -8.80 -7.21 -14.82
C ARG A 66 -9.64 -8.43 -15.15
N LEU A 67 -8.97 -9.49 -15.50
CA LEU A 67 -9.45 -10.85 -15.29
C LEU A 67 -9.50 -11.09 -13.77
N VAL A 68 -10.45 -10.42 -13.09
CA VAL A 68 -10.68 -10.64 -11.66
C VAL A 68 -11.47 -11.93 -11.57
N ASP A 69 -10.75 -13.02 -11.33
CA ASP A 69 -11.41 -14.29 -10.99
C ASP A 69 -11.87 -14.17 -9.53
N ASP A 70 -13.20 -14.10 -9.35
CA ASP A 70 -13.82 -13.98 -8.02
C ASP A 70 -13.46 -15.15 -7.10
N ASP A 71 -13.14 -16.32 -7.66
CA ASP A 71 -12.72 -17.49 -6.91
C ASP A 71 -11.32 -17.28 -6.33
N VAL A 72 -10.39 -16.67 -7.12
CA VAL A 72 -9.05 -16.32 -6.65
C VAL A 72 -9.15 -15.31 -5.53
N ALA A 73 -9.94 -14.24 -5.72
CA ALA A 73 -10.13 -13.21 -4.71
C ALA A 73 -10.75 -13.78 -3.41
N ARG A 74 -11.71 -14.70 -3.53
CA ARG A 74 -12.30 -15.39 -2.36
C ARG A 74 -11.28 -16.27 -1.65
N THR A 75 -10.48 -17.03 -2.38
CA THR A 75 -9.46 -17.92 -1.83
C THR A 75 -8.36 -17.12 -1.12
N GLN A 76 -7.88 -16.04 -1.73
CA GLN A 76 -6.91 -15.12 -1.11
C GLN A 76 -7.46 -14.52 0.18
N ARG A 77 -8.73 -14.10 0.19
CA ARG A 77 -9.39 -13.56 1.39
C ARG A 77 -9.53 -14.61 2.49
N ARG A 78 -9.99 -15.82 2.15
CA ARG A 78 -10.10 -16.93 3.11
C ARG A 78 -8.74 -17.26 3.72
N ARG A 79 -7.69 -17.38 2.89
CA ARG A 79 -6.33 -17.61 3.36
C ARG A 79 -5.85 -16.50 4.29
N ALA A 80 -6.10 -15.23 3.96
CA ALA A 80 -5.72 -14.10 4.80
C ALA A 80 -6.40 -14.17 6.17
N TRP A 81 -7.70 -14.48 6.20
CA TRP A 81 -8.44 -14.65 7.45
C TRP A 81 -7.93 -15.84 8.27
N THR A 82 -7.70 -17.00 7.64
CA THR A 82 -7.15 -18.17 8.37
C THR A 82 -5.77 -17.87 8.92
N ALA A 83 -4.89 -17.22 8.15
CA ALA A 83 -3.57 -16.81 8.64
C ALA A 83 -3.66 -15.84 9.82
N THR A 84 -4.57 -14.86 9.77
CA THR A 84 -4.79 -13.92 10.88
C THR A 84 -5.29 -14.64 12.12
N VAL A 85 -6.30 -15.49 11.98
CA VAL A 85 -6.84 -16.28 13.12
C VAL A 85 -5.78 -17.19 13.72
N MET A 86 -5.01 -17.90 12.89
CA MET A 86 -3.93 -18.77 13.38
C MET A 86 -2.83 -17.98 14.09
N SER A 87 -2.45 -16.81 13.56
CA SER A 87 -1.47 -15.94 14.24
C SER A 87 -1.98 -15.46 15.60
N LEU A 88 -3.25 -15.07 15.69
CA LEU A 88 -3.87 -14.68 16.96
C LEU A 88 -3.97 -15.84 17.94
N LEU A 89 -4.30 -17.05 17.48
CA LEU A 89 -4.34 -18.25 18.31
C LEU A 89 -2.96 -18.62 18.85
N ILE A 90 -1.92 -18.56 18.02
CA ILE A 90 -0.54 -18.81 18.48
C ILE A 90 -0.13 -17.75 19.52
N LEU A 91 -0.43 -16.49 19.27
CA LEU A 91 -0.13 -15.42 20.20
C LEU A 91 -0.91 -15.56 21.51
N ALA A 92 -2.18 -15.96 21.45
CA ALA A 92 -3.01 -16.19 22.66
C ALA A 92 -2.58 -17.42 23.46
N ALA A 93 -2.10 -18.49 22.77
CA ALA A 93 -1.72 -19.74 23.43
C ALA A 93 -0.30 -19.73 24.00
N TYR A 94 0.62 -19.05 23.34
CA TYR A 94 2.06 -19.09 23.64
C TYR A 94 2.69 -17.71 23.81
N GLY A 95 1.96 -16.63 23.51
CA GLY A 95 2.49 -15.26 23.54
C GLY A 95 2.56 -14.71 24.94
N LYS A 96 3.59 -13.90 25.18
CA LYS A 96 3.73 -13.05 26.36
C LYS A 96 3.22 -11.64 26.03
N PRO A 97 2.92 -10.79 27.03
CA PRO A 97 2.55 -9.39 26.78
C PRO A 97 3.55 -8.65 25.89
N GLU A 98 4.84 -8.91 26.05
CA GLU A 98 5.94 -8.34 25.25
C GLU A 98 5.84 -8.75 23.76
N ASP A 99 5.31 -9.93 23.45
CA ASP A 99 5.16 -10.41 22.07
C ASP A 99 4.09 -9.63 21.30
N VAL A 100 3.11 -9.04 22.00
CA VAL A 100 2.09 -8.17 21.39
C VAL A 100 2.73 -6.86 20.90
N ASP A 101 3.56 -6.25 21.72
CA ASP A 101 4.29 -5.03 21.37
C ASP A 101 5.27 -5.29 20.22
N GLN A 102 5.97 -6.44 20.27
CA GLN A 102 6.83 -6.89 19.17
C GLN A 102 6.05 -7.12 17.87
N ALA A 103 4.87 -7.74 17.94
CA ALA A 103 4.02 -7.96 16.77
C ALA A 103 3.58 -6.62 16.14
N GLN A 104 3.24 -5.63 16.97
CA GLN A 104 2.88 -4.29 16.50
C GLN A 104 4.09 -3.58 15.85
N GLN A 105 5.26 -3.64 16.48
CA GLN A 105 6.49 -3.09 15.92
C GLN A 105 6.86 -3.77 14.60
N GLN A 106 6.78 -5.11 14.53
CA GLN A 106 7.03 -5.86 13.31
C GLN A 106 6.05 -5.50 12.19
N PHE A 107 4.77 -5.26 12.52
CA PHE A 107 3.80 -4.80 11.54
C PHE A 107 4.16 -3.42 10.98
N GLY A 108 4.53 -2.48 11.84
CA GLY A 108 5.02 -1.16 11.45
C GLY A 108 6.27 -1.24 10.56
N MET A 109 7.26 -2.04 10.97
CA MET A 109 8.48 -2.29 10.18
C MET A 109 8.18 -2.90 8.82
N ARG A 110 7.24 -3.85 8.72
CA ARG A 110 6.82 -4.43 7.44
C ARG A 110 6.22 -3.38 6.51
N LEU A 111 5.39 -2.47 7.01
CA LEU A 111 4.83 -1.40 6.18
C LEU A 111 5.91 -0.48 5.62
N VAL A 112 6.94 -0.18 6.41
CA VAL A 112 8.06 0.68 5.99
C VAL A 112 9.01 -0.05 5.03
N ILE A 113 9.33 -1.32 5.27
CA ILE A 113 10.29 -2.09 4.48
C ILE A 113 9.69 -2.61 3.17
N THR A 114 8.38 -2.91 3.13
CA THR A 114 7.71 -3.48 1.93
C THR A 114 7.99 -2.73 0.62
N PRO A 115 7.90 -1.39 0.54
CA PRO A 115 8.16 -0.68 -0.71
C PRO A 115 9.60 -0.85 -1.21
N TRP A 116 10.56 -0.93 -0.29
CA TRP A 116 11.97 -1.12 -0.61
C TRP A 116 12.28 -2.54 -1.09
N LEU A 117 11.74 -3.55 -0.40
CA LEU A 117 11.85 -4.93 -0.84
C LEU A 117 11.23 -5.12 -2.22
N LEU A 118 10.05 -4.54 -2.43
CA LEU A 118 9.40 -4.60 -3.74
C LEU A 118 10.25 -3.91 -4.83
N LEU A 119 10.91 -2.81 -4.52
CA LEU A 119 11.80 -2.12 -5.47
C LEU A 119 13.02 -2.97 -5.82
N LEU A 120 13.52 -3.76 -4.88
CA LEU A 120 14.68 -4.64 -5.09
C LEU A 120 14.28 -5.96 -5.77
N SER A 121 13.19 -6.59 -5.34
CA SER A 121 12.75 -7.89 -5.85
C SER A 121 12.05 -7.79 -7.20
N ALA A 122 11.29 -6.72 -7.46
CA ALA A 122 10.54 -6.58 -8.70
C ALA A 122 11.42 -6.64 -9.96
N PRO A 123 12.58 -5.96 -10.05
CA PRO A 123 13.48 -6.10 -11.19
C PRO A 123 13.96 -7.54 -11.42
N VAL A 124 14.25 -8.28 -10.33
CA VAL A 124 14.71 -9.67 -10.42
C VAL A 124 13.60 -10.57 -10.94
N VAL A 125 12.39 -10.47 -10.39
CA VAL A 125 11.22 -11.24 -10.83
C VAL A 125 10.86 -10.92 -12.26
N VAL A 126 10.89 -9.62 -12.64
CA VAL A 126 10.65 -9.18 -14.01
C VAL A 126 11.73 -9.72 -14.95
N ALA A 127 13.00 -9.64 -14.60
CA ALA A 127 14.11 -10.19 -15.40
C ALA A 127 13.97 -11.70 -15.59
N ALA A 128 13.61 -12.44 -14.54
CA ALA A 128 13.34 -13.88 -14.64
C ALA A 128 12.17 -14.17 -15.58
N LEU A 129 11.07 -13.43 -15.45
CA LEU A 129 9.92 -13.57 -16.35
C LEU A 129 10.29 -13.27 -17.81
N PHE A 130 11.06 -12.20 -18.05
CA PHE A 130 11.55 -11.84 -19.37
C PHE A 130 12.45 -12.94 -19.97
N ARG A 131 13.33 -13.52 -19.16
CA ARG A 131 14.21 -14.59 -19.63
C ARG A 131 13.41 -15.82 -20.07
N TRP A 132 12.30 -16.11 -19.42
CA TRP A 132 11.45 -17.27 -19.71
C TRP A 132 10.37 -17.00 -20.76
N SER A 133 10.08 -15.74 -21.07
CA SER A 133 9.06 -15.34 -22.04
C SER A 133 9.56 -15.42 -23.49
N SER A 134 8.64 -15.64 -24.44
CA SER A 134 8.91 -15.64 -25.88
C SER A 134 9.30 -14.22 -26.37
N PRO A 135 9.97 -14.09 -27.51
CA PRO A 135 10.35 -12.79 -28.10
C PRO A 135 9.13 -11.87 -28.33
N THR A 136 8.01 -12.43 -28.78
CA THR A 136 6.76 -11.70 -29.02
C THR A 136 6.15 -11.16 -27.72
N ALA A 137 6.11 -11.98 -26.65
CA ALA A 137 5.65 -11.56 -25.35
C ALA A 137 6.55 -10.47 -24.74
N ARG A 138 7.87 -10.56 -24.93
CA ARG A 138 8.82 -9.53 -24.46
C ARG A 138 8.56 -8.17 -25.12
N GLN A 139 8.29 -8.14 -26.43
CA GLN A 139 7.96 -6.90 -27.13
C GLN A 139 6.67 -6.28 -26.61
N ALA A 140 5.65 -7.08 -26.35
CA ALA A 140 4.38 -6.60 -25.78
C ALA A 140 4.53 -6.05 -24.34
N MET A 141 5.40 -6.64 -23.52
CA MET A 141 5.63 -6.23 -22.12
C MET A 141 6.44 -4.93 -21.99
N ARG A 142 7.39 -4.66 -22.90
CA ARG A 142 8.32 -3.50 -22.81
C ARG A 142 7.66 -2.14 -22.58
N PRO A 143 6.60 -1.71 -23.30
CA PRO A 143 5.99 -0.38 -23.11
C PRO A 143 5.36 -0.25 -21.71
N HIS A 144 4.82 -1.33 -21.15
CA HIS A 144 4.16 -1.31 -19.85
C HIS A 144 5.14 -1.29 -18.68
N LEU A 145 6.36 -1.81 -18.86
CA LEU A 145 7.42 -1.78 -17.86
C LEU A 145 7.82 -0.36 -17.45
N LYS A 146 7.93 0.56 -18.38
CA LYS A 146 8.26 1.96 -18.08
C LYS A 146 7.20 2.59 -17.18
N THR A 147 5.93 2.30 -17.46
CA THR A 147 4.81 2.82 -16.67
C THR A 147 4.78 2.21 -15.26
N ALA A 148 4.96 0.88 -15.15
CA ALA A 148 5.03 0.19 -13.87
C ALA A 148 6.23 0.67 -13.04
N GLY A 149 7.43 0.78 -13.64
CA GLY A 149 8.63 1.29 -12.98
C GLY A 149 8.46 2.74 -12.49
N LYS A 150 7.88 3.61 -13.31
CA LYS A 150 7.60 4.99 -12.93
C LYS A 150 6.63 5.07 -11.74
N SER A 151 5.56 4.27 -11.75
CA SER A 151 4.59 4.26 -10.65
C SER A 151 5.20 3.73 -9.35
N ALA A 152 6.03 2.69 -9.42
CA ALA A 152 6.76 2.17 -8.26
C ALA A 152 7.74 3.22 -7.70
N LEU A 153 8.54 3.88 -8.56
CA LEU A 153 9.46 4.92 -8.13
C LEU A 153 8.76 6.12 -7.48
N TRP A 154 7.62 6.56 -8.00
CA TRP A 154 6.84 7.61 -7.37
C TRP A 154 6.35 7.22 -5.97
N TYR A 155 5.89 5.98 -5.81
CA TYR A 155 5.40 5.49 -4.53
C TYR A 155 6.54 5.35 -3.50
N VAL A 156 7.66 4.74 -3.91
CA VAL A 156 8.85 4.61 -3.05
C VAL A 156 9.43 5.98 -2.73
N GLY A 157 9.51 6.89 -3.71
CA GLY A 157 9.95 8.26 -3.48
C GLY A 157 9.10 9.00 -2.45
N ALA A 158 7.76 8.83 -2.50
CA ALA A 158 6.88 9.39 -1.47
C ALA A 158 7.14 8.77 -0.10
N PHE A 159 7.37 7.45 -0.01
CA PHE A 159 7.73 6.78 1.24
C PHE A 159 9.05 7.28 1.82
N THR A 160 10.06 7.51 0.97
CA THR A 160 11.37 8.05 1.39
C THR A 160 11.27 9.49 1.88
N LEU A 161 10.37 10.27 1.27
CA LEU A 161 10.19 11.67 1.63
C LEU A 161 9.63 11.84 3.05
N VAL A 162 8.85 10.88 3.57
CA VAL A 162 8.29 10.94 4.93
C VAL A 162 9.40 11.04 6.00
N PRO A 163 10.34 10.09 6.14
CA PRO A 163 11.39 10.19 7.14
C PRO A 163 12.31 11.39 6.92
N LEU A 164 12.54 11.81 5.67
CA LEU A 164 13.32 13.02 5.38
C LEU A 164 12.62 14.28 5.90
N LEU A 165 11.30 14.41 5.71
CA LEU A 165 10.54 15.54 6.23
C LEU A 165 10.47 15.52 7.76
N ILE A 166 10.30 14.35 8.38
CA ILE A 166 10.32 14.20 9.83
C ILE A 166 11.69 14.63 10.37
N GLY A 167 12.78 14.17 9.76
CA GLY A 167 14.14 14.57 10.12
C GLY A 167 14.39 16.08 9.95
N ALA A 168 13.86 16.68 8.87
CA ALA A 168 13.95 18.11 8.63
C ALA A 168 13.15 18.91 9.68
N ILE A 169 11.97 18.46 10.08
CA ILE A 169 11.18 19.08 11.15
C ILE A 169 11.96 19.01 12.46
N TYR A 170 12.47 17.83 12.81
CA TYR A 170 13.27 17.64 14.02
C TYR A 170 14.50 18.55 14.04
N TYR A 171 15.22 18.64 12.91
CA TYR A 171 16.38 19.51 12.77
C TYR A 171 16.01 21.00 12.92
N ALA A 172 14.91 21.42 12.28
CA ALA A 172 14.42 22.79 12.36
C ALA A 172 14.01 23.18 13.79
N ASP A 173 13.39 22.25 14.54
CA ASP A 173 12.98 22.48 15.92
C ASP A 173 14.17 22.63 16.87
N HIS A 174 15.22 21.82 16.69
CA HIS A 174 16.37 21.79 17.62
C HIS A 174 17.49 22.74 17.28
N HIS A 175 17.67 23.10 16.00
CA HIS A 175 18.84 23.86 15.55
C HIS A 175 18.51 25.27 15.06
N THR A 176 17.24 25.60 14.86
CA THR A 176 16.87 26.96 14.49
C THR A 176 16.96 27.85 15.72
N ALA A 177 17.92 28.78 15.73
CA ALA A 177 18.08 29.72 16.81
C ALA A 177 16.75 30.41 17.12
N ARG A 178 16.48 30.67 18.41
CA ARG A 178 15.22 31.23 18.95
C ARG A 178 14.65 32.45 18.22
N ASN A 179 15.43 33.09 17.33
CA ASN A 179 15.07 34.29 16.60
C ASN A 179 14.59 34.04 15.15
N VAL A 180 14.69 32.81 14.60
CA VAL A 180 14.24 32.51 13.25
C VAL A 180 12.98 31.68 13.34
N SER A 181 11.87 32.42 13.29
CA SER A 181 10.50 31.92 12.98
C SER A 181 10.08 30.57 13.60
N GLN A 182 9.31 30.63 14.68
CA GLN A 182 8.51 29.50 15.23
C GLN A 182 7.65 28.79 14.18
N TRP A 183 7.56 29.33 12.97
CA TRP A 183 6.77 28.83 11.85
C TRP A 183 7.49 27.77 10.98
N GLY A 184 8.83 27.65 11.10
CA GLY A 184 9.62 26.72 10.29
C GLY A 184 9.11 25.27 10.34
N PRO A 185 8.94 24.67 11.53
CA PRO A 185 8.38 23.32 11.66
C PRO A 185 6.97 23.19 11.11
N LEU A 186 6.11 24.22 11.29
CA LEU A 186 4.74 24.23 10.80
C LEU A 186 4.65 24.24 9.27
N VAL A 187 5.54 24.96 8.60
CA VAL A 187 5.62 24.97 7.13
C VAL A 187 5.97 23.58 6.58
N LEU A 188 6.86 22.85 7.26
CA LEU A 188 7.25 21.50 6.88
C LEU A 188 6.16 20.45 7.16
N LEU A 189 5.22 20.71 8.09
CA LEU A 189 4.08 19.84 8.33
C LEU A 189 3.13 19.76 7.13
N VAL A 190 2.97 20.83 6.35
CA VAL A 190 2.08 20.83 5.18
C VAL A 190 2.52 19.81 4.13
N PRO A 191 3.76 19.80 3.63
CA PRO A 191 4.21 18.76 2.71
C PRO A 191 4.22 17.36 3.34
N LEU A 192 4.50 17.22 4.63
CA LEU A 192 4.42 15.93 5.32
C LEU A 192 2.99 15.37 5.28
N ILE A 193 2.00 16.16 5.68
CA ILE A 193 0.58 15.76 5.64
C ILE A 193 0.17 15.44 4.19
N TRP A 194 0.60 16.26 3.23
CA TRP A 194 0.31 16.02 1.81
C TRP A 194 0.87 14.69 1.31
N VAL A 195 2.11 14.36 1.64
CA VAL A 195 2.74 13.08 1.27
C VAL A 195 2.05 11.90 1.94
N LEU A 196 1.69 12.02 3.22
CA LEU A 196 0.94 10.98 3.93
C LEU A 196 -0.44 10.74 3.29
N LEU A 197 -1.16 11.82 2.93
CA LEU A 197 -2.42 11.72 2.20
C LEU A 197 -2.23 11.09 0.82
N PHE A 198 -1.16 11.48 0.10
CA PHE A 198 -0.84 10.87 -1.19
C PHE A 198 -0.61 9.36 -1.04
N ILE A 199 0.21 8.92 -0.07
CA ILE A 199 0.44 7.51 0.22
C ILE A 199 -0.88 6.80 0.55
N ALA A 200 -1.71 7.38 1.43
CA ALA A 200 -3.00 6.81 1.82
C ALA A 200 -3.93 6.61 0.61
N PHE A 201 -4.03 7.61 -0.28
CA PHE A 201 -4.85 7.51 -1.49
C PHE A 201 -4.25 6.61 -2.57
N ALA A 202 -2.92 6.53 -2.66
CA ALA A 202 -2.21 5.72 -3.64
C ALA A 202 -2.15 4.24 -3.24
N SER A 203 -2.08 3.92 -1.94
CA SER A 203 -1.89 2.54 -1.45
C SER A 203 -2.98 1.58 -1.91
N GLY A 204 -4.25 1.96 -1.83
CA GLY A 204 -5.35 1.11 -2.29
C GLY A 204 -5.27 0.76 -3.78
N PRO A 205 -5.19 1.74 -4.68
CA PRO A 205 -4.98 1.50 -6.11
C PRO A 205 -3.66 0.81 -6.44
N ALA A 206 -2.55 1.17 -5.78
CA ALA A 206 -1.23 0.56 -5.99
C ALA A 206 -1.26 -0.95 -5.68
N VAL A 207 -1.81 -1.33 -4.53
CA VAL A 207 -1.94 -2.76 -4.16
C VAL A 207 -2.88 -3.49 -5.13
N ARG A 208 -4.00 -2.88 -5.52
CA ARG A 208 -4.94 -3.51 -6.46
C ARG A 208 -4.36 -3.71 -7.85
N SER A 209 -3.53 -2.79 -8.34
CA SER A 209 -2.85 -2.89 -9.63
C SER A 209 -1.49 -3.59 -9.53
N ALA A 210 -1.07 -3.96 -8.30
CA ALA A 210 0.29 -4.39 -8.01
C ALA A 210 1.32 -3.45 -8.69
N PHE A 211 1.18 -2.14 -8.46
CA PHE A 211 2.01 -1.09 -9.09
C PHE A 211 1.94 -1.07 -10.61
N ASN A 212 0.76 -1.32 -11.18
CA ASN A 212 0.52 -1.45 -12.63
C ASN A 212 1.28 -2.63 -13.30
N THR A 213 1.79 -3.59 -12.52
CA THR A 213 2.48 -4.77 -13.07
C THR A 213 1.53 -5.75 -13.76
N VAL A 214 0.22 -5.71 -13.43
CA VAL A 214 -0.82 -6.47 -14.13
C VAL A 214 -0.84 -6.14 -15.62
N ASP A 215 -0.59 -4.87 -15.98
CA ASP A 215 -0.52 -4.44 -17.39
C ASP A 215 0.72 -5.01 -18.11
N VAL A 216 1.78 -5.34 -17.37
CA VAL A 216 3.00 -5.98 -17.90
C VAL A 216 2.74 -7.46 -18.18
N HIS A 217 2.26 -8.20 -17.18
CA HIS A 217 1.88 -9.60 -17.30
C HIS A 217 0.90 -10.00 -16.19
N PRO A 218 -0.21 -10.67 -16.49
CA PRO A 218 -1.24 -11.03 -15.50
C PRO A 218 -0.73 -11.89 -14.33
N ALA A 219 0.30 -12.72 -14.54
CA ALA A 219 0.90 -13.56 -13.51
C ALA A 219 1.93 -12.82 -12.62
N LEU A 220 2.35 -11.61 -13.00
CA LEU A 220 3.41 -10.89 -12.30
C LEU A 220 3.05 -10.52 -10.84
N PRO A 221 1.81 -10.10 -10.52
CA PRO A 221 1.41 -9.85 -9.14
C PRO A 221 1.52 -11.09 -8.24
N ALA A 222 1.13 -12.26 -8.74
CA ALA A 222 1.22 -13.52 -8.00
C ALA A 222 2.68 -13.90 -7.72
N LEU A 223 3.56 -13.75 -8.73
CA LEU A 223 5.01 -14.02 -8.59
C LEU A 223 5.67 -13.05 -7.60
N LEU A 224 5.36 -11.74 -7.68
CA LEU A 224 5.89 -10.74 -6.76
C LEU A 224 5.43 -10.99 -5.32
N THR A 225 4.16 -11.32 -5.14
CA THR A 225 3.62 -11.64 -3.81
C THR A 225 4.31 -12.87 -3.22
N GLY A 226 4.52 -13.90 -4.03
CA GLY A 226 5.28 -15.09 -3.64
C GLY A 226 6.70 -14.75 -3.20
N ALA A 227 7.45 -13.98 -4.01
CA ALA A 227 8.82 -13.57 -3.68
C ALA A 227 8.88 -12.77 -2.37
N LEU A 228 8.04 -11.73 -2.23
CA LEU A 228 8.00 -10.88 -1.05
C LEU A 228 7.73 -11.65 0.23
N VAL A 229 6.85 -12.66 0.20
CA VAL A 229 6.53 -13.41 1.42
C VAL A 229 7.71 -14.26 1.89
N TRP A 230 8.49 -14.82 0.98
CA TRP A 230 9.72 -15.52 1.34
C TRP A 230 10.82 -14.57 1.83
N GLU A 231 10.96 -13.40 1.21
CA GLU A 231 11.88 -12.36 1.70
C GLU A 231 11.52 -11.92 3.12
N PHE A 232 10.24 -11.66 3.40
CA PHE A 232 9.79 -11.34 4.75
C PHE A 232 10.00 -12.48 5.75
N SER A 233 9.79 -13.72 5.34
CA SER A 233 10.06 -14.88 6.22
C SER A 233 11.53 -14.97 6.57
N ALA A 234 12.43 -14.76 5.60
CA ALA A 234 13.88 -14.76 5.81
C ALA A 234 14.32 -13.59 6.72
N ILE A 235 13.78 -12.37 6.50
CA ILE A 235 14.08 -11.21 7.33
C ILE A 235 13.57 -11.41 8.76
N ASN A 236 12.34 -11.93 8.92
CA ASN A 236 11.81 -12.22 10.26
C ASN A 236 12.68 -13.22 11.01
N LEU A 237 13.13 -14.26 10.33
CA LEU A 237 14.04 -15.25 10.94
C LEU A 237 15.39 -14.63 11.35
N ALA A 238 15.93 -13.74 10.50
CA ALA A 238 17.23 -13.11 10.75
C ALA A 238 17.18 -12.04 11.87
N VAL A 239 16.08 -11.29 11.97
CA VAL A 239 15.97 -10.16 12.90
C VAL A 239 15.13 -10.49 14.14
N GLY A 240 14.02 -11.19 13.96
CA GLY A 240 13.04 -11.47 15.03
C GLY A 240 13.18 -12.86 15.66
N GLY A 241 14.05 -13.71 15.09
CA GLY A 241 14.19 -15.09 15.56
C GLY A 241 12.98 -15.98 15.24
N LEU A 242 12.83 -17.03 16.00
CA LEU A 242 11.72 -17.97 15.84
C LEU A 242 10.47 -17.47 16.57
N PRO A 243 9.27 -17.70 16.02
CA PRO A 243 8.02 -17.35 16.69
C PRO A 243 7.84 -18.11 18.00
N PRO A 244 7.01 -17.61 18.95
CA PRO A 244 6.75 -18.29 20.22
C PRO A 244 6.10 -19.66 20.03
N GLY A 245 6.45 -20.62 20.87
CA GLY A 245 5.86 -21.95 20.89
C GLY A 245 6.87 -23.10 20.77
N PRO A 246 6.40 -24.36 20.79
CA PRO A 246 7.25 -25.52 20.59
C PRO A 246 7.79 -25.64 19.16
N PRO A 247 8.94 -26.34 18.93
CA PRO A 247 9.60 -26.39 17.62
C PRO A 247 8.70 -26.72 16.42
N PRO A 248 7.74 -27.64 16.49
CA PRO A 248 6.85 -27.93 15.38
C PRO A 248 5.96 -26.72 15.00
N VAL A 249 5.49 -25.97 16.02
CA VAL A 249 4.66 -24.75 15.80
C VAL A 249 5.50 -23.64 15.20
N GLN A 250 6.74 -23.48 15.65
CA GLN A 250 7.68 -22.49 15.11
C GLN A 250 7.95 -22.74 13.62
N LEU A 251 8.25 -23.99 13.25
CA LEU A 251 8.46 -24.37 11.86
C LEU A 251 7.20 -24.22 10.99
N ALA A 252 6.05 -24.64 11.54
CA ALA A 252 4.78 -24.48 10.84
C ALA A 252 4.43 -22.99 10.60
N ALA A 253 4.68 -22.13 11.58
CA ALA A 253 4.46 -20.69 11.43
C ALA A 253 5.43 -20.05 10.44
N LEU A 254 6.71 -20.43 10.47
CA LEU A 254 7.75 -19.89 9.60
C LEU A 254 7.53 -20.25 8.13
N ILE A 255 7.22 -21.53 7.84
CA ILE A 255 7.09 -22.05 6.47
C ILE A 255 5.65 -22.02 5.98
N GLY A 256 4.67 -22.25 6.85
CA GLY A 256 3.26 -22.38 6.47
C GLY A 256 2.67 -21.13 5.84
N GLY A 257 3.07 -19.94 6.33
CA GLY A 257 2.69 -18.66 5.75
C GLY A 257 3.15 -18.55 4.28
N PRO A 258 4.47 -18.55 4.03
CA PRO A 258 5.03 -18.48 2.67
C PRO A 258 4.56 -19.60 1.75
N ALA A 259 4.53 -20.83 2.22
CA ALA A 259 4.06 -21.98 1.43
C ALA A 259 2.59 -21.84 1.00
N SER A 260 1.72 -21.37 1.90
CA SER A 260 0.30 -21.13 1.58
C SER A 260 0.12 -20.04 0.52
N VAL A 261 0.92 -18.97 0.57
CA VAL A 261 0.91 -17.91 -0.46
C VAL A 261 1.39 -18.44 -1.79
N THR A 262 2.49 -19.19 -1.78
CA THR A 262 3.06 -19.80 -2.99
C THR A 262 2.08 -20.77 -3.63
N ALA A 263 1.38 -21.60 -2.83
CA ALA A 263 0.35 -22.51 -3.34
C ALA A 263 -0.81 -21.77 -4.02
N VAL A 264 -1.30 -20.68 -3.40
CA VAL A 264 -2.37 -19.86 -4.00
C VAL A 264 -1.87 -19.15 -5.27
N ALA A 265 -0.65 -18.61 -5.26
CA ALA A 265 -0.03 -17.97 -6.44
C ALA A 265 0.13 -18.97 -7.59
N TRP A 266 0.58 -20.18 -7.30
CA TRP A 266 0.68 -21.26 -8.29
C TRP A 266 -0.68 -21.66 -8.86
N TRP A 267 -1.69 -21.81 -8.01
CA TRP A 267 -3.06 -22.11 -8.43
C TRP A 267 -3.65 -20.98 -9.31
N GLU A 268 -3.39 -19.71 -8.96
CA GLU A 268 -3.79 -18.54 -9.76
C GLU A 268 -3.13 -18.59 -11.15
N ILE A 269 -1.83 -18.84 -11.22
CA ILE A 269 -1.09 -18.98 -12.48
C ILE A 269 -1.62 -20.16 -13.31
N HIS A 270 -1.93 -21.28 -12.66
CA HIS A 270 -2.53 -22.45 -13.34
C HIS A 270 -3.89 -22.11 -13.94
N ARG A 271 -4.74 -21.38 -13.20
CA ARG A 271 -6.05 -20.92 -13.72
C ARG A 271 -5.90 -19.92 -14.87
N LEU A 272 -4.96 -19.00 -14.80
CA LEU A 272 -4.67 -18.09 -15.91
C LEU A 272 -4.32 -18.88 -17.18
N ARG A 273 -3.57 -19.96 -17.05
CA ARG A 273 -3.23 -20.84 -18.16
C ARG A 273 -4.42 -21.64 -18.70
N THR A 274 -5.20 -22.25 -17.80
CA THR A 274 -6.27 -23.20 -18.19
C THR A 274 -7.56 -22.51 -18.63
N ARG A 275 -7.96 -21.43 -17.96
CA ARG A 275 -9.22 -20.73 -18.24
C ARG A 275 -9.08 -19.59 -19.26
N TYR A 276 -7.94 -18.88 -19.22
CA TYR A 276 -7.74 -17.68 -20.02
C TYR A 276 -6.69 -17.87 -21.12
N GLY A 277 -6.09 -19.06 -21.23
CA GLY A 277 -5.08 -19.36 -22.24
C GLY A 277 -3.77 -18.59 -22.09
N ILE A 278 -3.59 -17.86 -20.97
CA ILE A 278 -2.42 -17.03 -20.72
C ILE A 278 -1.27 -17.92 -20.24
N ARG A 279 -0.25 -18.07 -21.08
CA ARG A 279 0.94 -18.88 -20.77
C ARG A 279 2.05 -17.97 -20.28
N LEU A 280 2.86 -18.42 -19.31
CA LEU A 280 4.07 -17.73 -18.86
C LEU A 280 5.11 -17.55 -19.97
N ARG A 281 5.14 -18.49 -20.93
CA ARG A 281 6.06 -18.47 -22.06
C ARG A 281 5.47 -17.87 -23.34
N GLY A 282 4.18 -17.45 -23.30
CA GLY A 282 3.46 -16.71 -24.33
C GLY A 282 3.46 -17.35 -25.71
#